data_2862efd85228377431d84a765efe0167
#
_entry.id   2862efd85228377431d84a765efe0167
#
_cell.length_a   1.000
_cell.length_b   1.000
_cell.length_c   1.000
_cell.angle_alpha   90.00
_cell.angle_beta   90.00
_cell.angle_gamma   90.00
#
_symmetry.space_group_name_H-M   'P 1'
#
loop_
_entity.id
_entity.type
_entity.pdbx_description
1 polymer ?
#
loop_
_entity_poly.entity_id
_entity_poly.type
_entity_poly.pdbx_seq_one_letter_code
_entity_poly.pdbx_strand_id
1 'polypeptide(L)'
;MTRGRRRSLRWSLAAVVAPLLALAPGAAQAATDPSDGGLWYYTATGMEQLHEKSTGAGITIAVIDSSVNLAAPDLVGADVSVREPGYCTDGETAPADSTDQGARHGTQMAALMVGTGAGADGEPGVRGVAPGAKVEVFTLGLDEHFESCSPADVSRAFQDAATSGADIISVSASLDLTGEDMLAAVRAGAVVVSSAGNEGYVDGTPAVFNGVVTVGTLTPDLQLAEGSPRGGGVDVVAPGAEIRSITADWRRYGRGTGSSDAAAFTSAALALAMSHYPDATPNQILQALIRTTDGTLHEPALTDVAWGYGTVNVRQLLDTDPSAFPDVNPFIVDGEDAWPTRAEIDEARSASAPTASPTPSSTVGPPAAAGAPAEDEDGRPETTRPWLVVLGAVVGVLVLGVGAAVVLVRRRSATGAPGSLGPDHGGQRG
;
A
#
# COMPACT_ATOMS: atom_id res chain seq x y z
N MET A 1 17.18 -76.14 59.75
CA MET A 1 16.15 -76.49 58.76
C MET A 1 15.15 -75.41 58.72
N THR A 2 15.30 -74.48 57.78
CA THR A 2 14.23 -73.43 57.47
C THR A 2 14.33 -73.02 55.99
N ARG A 3 13.33 -73.36 55.28
CA ARG A 3 13.18 -73.06 53.86
C ARG A 3 12.86 -71.60 53.64
N GLY A 4 13.70 -70.87 52.90
CA GLY A 4 13.46 -69.52 52.44
C GLY A 4 12.60 -69.51 51.21
N ARG A 5 11.49 -68.78 51.27
CA ARG A 5 10.60 -68.44 50.11
C ARG A 5 11.22 -67.32 49.32
N ARG A 6 11.52 -67.57 48.04
CA ARG A 6 11.86 -66.54 47.06
C ARG A 6 10.57 -65.83 46.59
N ARG A 7 10.44 -64.51 46.85
CA ARG A 7 9.41 -63.66 46.25
C ARG A 7 9.95 -63.06 44.93
N SER A 8 9.33 -63.44 43.85
CA SER A 8 9.54 -62.82 42.49
C SER A 8 8.90 -61.42 42.41
N LEU A 9 9.76 -60.43 42.29
CA LEU A 9 9.35 -59.05 42.05
C LEU A 9 9.06 -58.90 40.58
N ARG A 10 7.76 -58.73 40.22
CA ARG A 10 7.33 -58.36 38.85
C ARG A 10 7.44 -56.87 38.71
N TRP A 11 8.34 -56.40 37.84
CA TRP A 11 8.44 -55.03 37.41
C TRP A 11 7.41 -54.78 36.31
N SER A 12 6.41 -53.95 36.61
CA SER A 12 5.48 -53.44 35.61
C SER A 12 6.12 -52.21 34.96
N LEU A 13 6.54 -52.32 33.69
CA LEU A 13 6.89 -51.15 32.88
C LEU A 13 5.62 -50.33 32.58
N ALA A 14 5.44 -49.23 33.26
CA ALA A 14 4.51 -48.19 32.85
C ALA A 14 5.16 -47.38 31.72
N ALA A 15 4.67 -47.54 30.50
CA ALA A 15 5.07 -46.70 29.37
C ALA A 15 4.46 -45.30 29.57
N VAL A 16 5.28 -44.31 29.90
CA VAL A 16 4.91 -42.91 29.89
C VAL A 16 4.94 -42.45 28.45
N VAL A 17 3.74 -42.32 27.84
CA VAL A 17 3.56 -41.64 26.56
C VAL A 17 3.57 -40.13 26.87
N ALA A 18 4.71 -39.48 26.62
CA ALA A 18 4.81 -38.04 26.63
C ALA A 18 4.15 -37.50 25.34
N PRO A 19 3.24 -36.54 25.41
CA PRO A 19 2.78 -35.88 24.20
C PRO A 19 3.93 -35.03 23.62
N LEU A 20 4.38 -35.35 22.40
CA LEU A 20 5.15 -34.43 21.58
C LEU A 20 4.23 -33.23 21.27
N LEU A 21 4.43 -32.15 22.00
CA LEU A 21 3.99 -30.84 21.51
C LEU A 21 4.81 -30.57 20.25
N ALA A 22 4.16 -30.72 19.08
CA ALA A 22 4.65 -30.16 17.84
C ALA A 22 4.67 -28.64 18.03
N LEU A 23 5.85 -28.07 18.30
CA LEU A 23 6.09 -26.65 18.07
C LEU A 23 5.83 -26.45 16.56
N ALA A 24 4.72 -25.75 16.25
CA ALA A 24 4.55 -25.14 14.93
C ALA A 24 5.80 -24.29 14.68
N PRO A 25 6.45 -24.41 13.51
CA PRO A 25 7.51 -23.49 13.18
C PRO A 25 6.87 -22.11 13.16
N GLY A 26 7.22 -21.24 14.12
CA GLY A 26 6.99 -19.82 14.03
C GLY A 26 7.49 -19.39 12.65
N ALA A 27 6.72 -18.60 11.93
CA ALA A 27 7.14 -18.04 10.66
C ALA A 27 8.51 -17.37 10.92
N ALA A 28 9.57 -18.06 10.50
CA ALA A 28 10.89 -17.48 10.49
C ALA A 28 10.76 -16.29 9.52
N GLN A 29 10.87 -15.07 10.04
CA GLN A 29 11.11 -13.91 9.22
C GLN A 29 12.30 -14.28 8.33
N ALA A 30 12.05 -14.33 7.03
CA ALA A 30 13.13 -14.57 6.08
C ALA A 30 14.14 -13.46 6.31
N ALA A 31 15.35 -13.85 6.73
CA ALA A 31 16.47 -12.93 6.78
C ALA A 31 16.58 -12.30 5.38
N THR A 32 16.54 -10.98 5.31
CA THR A 32 16.67 -10.27 4.05
C THR A 32 18.00 -10.67 3.42
N ASP A 33 17.96 -11.14 2.18
CA ASP A 33 19.17 -11.47 1.43
C ASP A 33 19.87 -10.16 1.05
N PRO A 34 21.07 -9.87 1.56
CA PRO A 34 21.80 -8.65 1.19
C PRO A 34 22.12 -8.58 -0.31
N SER A 35 21.98 -9.69 -1.04
CA SER A 35 22.21 -9.78 -2.49
C SER A 35 21.03 -9.33 -3.33
N ASP A 36 19.85 -9.05 -2.74
CA ASP A 36 18.64 -8.67 -3.48
C ASP A 36 18.69 -7.28 -4.14
N GLY A 37 19.80 -6.57 -3.95
CA GLY A 37 20.06 -5.29 -4.60
C GLY A 37 19.16 -4.15 -4.11
N GLY A 38 18.59 -4.27 -2.91
CA GLY A 38 17.71 -3.27 -2.30
C GLY A 38 16.22 -3.50 -2.54
N LEU A 39 15.82 -4.70 -2.96
CA LEU A 39 14.42 -5.10 -3.10
C LEU A 39 13.86 -5.79 -1.83
N TRP A 40 14.57 -5.71 -0.72
CA TRP A 40 14.19 -6.36 0.53
C TRP A 40 12.78 -5.98 1.02
N TYR A 41 12.37 -4.72 0.82
CA TYR A 41 11.03 -4.24 1.14
C TYR A 41 9.94 -5.05 0.42
N TYR A 42 10.23 -5.52 -0.79
CA TYR A 42 9.32 -6.30 -1.62
C TYR A 42 9.36 -7.79 -1.24
N THR A 43 10.57 -8.33 -1.08
CA THR A 43 10.78 -9.76 -0.78
C THR A 43 10.40 -10.12 0.65
N ALA A 44 10.82 -9.32 1.65
CA ALA A 44 10.54 -9.56 3.06
C ALA A 44 9.05 -9.43 3.42
N THR A 45 8.32 -8.53 2.76
CA THR A 45 6.87 -8.40 2.95
C THR A 45 6.07 -9.47 2.22
N GLY A 46 6.68 -10.18 1.27
CA GLY A 46 5.99 -11.14 0.40
C GLY A 46 5.03 -10.46 -0.57
N MET A 47 5.43 -9.30 -1.10
CA MET A 47 4.57 -8.42 -1.89
C MET A 47 3.98 -9.12 -3.12
N GLU A 48 4.73 -10.03 -3.75
CA GLU A 48 4.25 -10.80 -4.90
C GLU A 48 2.96 -11.58 -4.61
N GLN A 49 2.86 -12.21 -3.42
CA GLN A 49 1.65 -12.89 -2.99
C GLN A 49 0.54 -11.90 -2.58
N LEU A 50 0.90 -10.73 -2.07
CA LEU A 50 -0.07 -9.71 -1.69
C LEU A 50 -0.74 -9.07 -2.92
N HIS A 51 -0.03 -9.00 -4.04
CA HIS A 51 -0.61 -8.55 -5.30
C HIS A 51 -1.71 -9.46 -5.86
N GLU A 52 -1.79 -10.73 -5.42
CA GLU A 52 -2.93 -11.60 -5.72
C GLU A 52 -4.24 -11.11 -5.05
N LYS A 53 -4.12 -10.33 -3.95
CA LYS A 53 -5.27 -9.75 -3.23
C LYS A 53 -5.60 -8.34 -3.72
N SER A 54 -4.60 -7.51 -3.90
CA SER A 54 -4.74 -6.12 -4.32
C SER A 54 -3.48 -5.63 -5.02
N THR A 55 -3.67 -4.83 -6.06
CA THR A 55 -2.61 -4.09 -6.75
C THR A 55 -2.72 -2.57 -6.55
N GLY A 56 -3.69 -2.11 -5.77
CA GLY A 56 -3.99 -0.69 -5.61
C GLY A 56 -4.87 -0.11 -6.72
N ALA A 57 -5.43 -0.96 -7.60
CA ALA A 57 -6.24 -0.50 -8.73
C ALA A 57 -7.45 0.33 -8.27
N GLY A 58 -7.70 1.43 -8.98
CA GLY A 58 -8.77 2.36 -8.68
C GLY A 58 -8.40 3.45 -7.66
N ILE A 59 -7.20 3.41 -7.07
CA ILE A 59 -6.72 4.41 -6.11
C ILE A 59 -5.76 5.37 -6.80
N THR A 60 -5.90 6.65 -6.53
CA THR A 60 -5.02 7.71 -7.01
C THR A 60 -4.18 8.26 -5.86
N ILE A 61 -2.86 8.29 -6.07
CA ILE A 61 -1.89 8.89 -5.14
C ILE A 61 -1.37 10.18 -5.78
N ALA A 62 -1.65 11.32 -5.17
CA ALA A 62 -1.00 12.59 -5.51
C ALA A 62 0.37 12.62 -4.81
N VAL A 63 1.42 12.77 -5.58
CA VAL A 63 2.80 12.90 -5.08
C VAL A 63 3.25 14.34 -5.22
N ILE A 64 3.55 15.01 -4.12
CA ILE A 64 4.15 16.35 -4.13
C ILE A 64 5.64 16.19 -3.94
N ASP A 65 6.40 16.47 -4.99
CA ASP A 65 7.84 16.20 -5.05
C ASP A 65 8.53 17.11 -6.06
N SER A 66 9.81 16.95 -6.24
CA SER A 66 10.55 17.50 -7.38
C SER A 66 10.06 16.90 -8.71
N SER A 67 10.72 17.20 -9.80
CA SER A 67 10.36 16.65 -11.11
C SER A 67 10.50 15.11 -11.17
N VAL A 68 9.95 14.49 -12.20
CA VAL A 68 9.97 13.05 -12.43
C VAL A 68 10.41 12.75 -13.87
N ASN A 69 11.09 11.63 -14.07
CA ASN A 69 11.41 11.10 -15.40
C ASN A 69 10.49 9.93 -15.76
N LEU A 70 9.42 10.20 -16.49
CA LEU A 70 8.49 9.16 -16.96
C LEU A 70 9.10 8.20 -17.99
N ALA A 71 10.27 8.56 -18.59
CA ALA A 71 11.02 7.70 -19.48
C ALA A 71 11.96 6.75 -18.72
N ALA A 72 12.07 6.87 -17.39
CA ALA A 72 12.86 5.94 -16.61
C ALA A 72 12.34 4.51 -16.78
N PRO A 73 13.23 3.50 -16.96
CA PRO A 73 12.83 2.11 -17.20
C PRO A 73 11.83 1.58 -16.18
N ASP A 74 11.97 1.98 -14.93
CA ASP A 74 11.12 1.58 -13.80
C ASP A 74 9.65 2.02 -13.97
N LEU A 75 9.42 3.13 -14.67
CA LEU A 75 8.10 3.76 -14.84
C LEU A 75 7.46 3.48 -16.20
N VAL A 76 8.20 2.97 -17.18
CA VAL A 76 7.65 2.68 -18.51
C VAL A 76 6.53 1.63 -18.40
N GLY A 77 5.31 2.06 -18.69
CA GLY A 77 4.10 1.21 -18.58
C GLY A 77 3.37 1.28 -17.24
N ALA A 78 3.89 2.00 -16.25
CA ALA A 78 3.16 2.35 -15.03
C ALA A 78 2.18 3.52 -15.29
N ASP A 79 1.11 3.61 -14.50
CA ASP A 79 0.14 4.71 -14.59
C ASP A 79 0.64 5.92 -13.78
N VAL A 80 1.56 6.65 -14.38
CA VAL A 80 2.15 7.87 -13.80
C VAL A 80 1.94 9.05 -14.74
N SER A 81 1.51 10.17 -14.19
CA SER A 81 1.32 11.42 -14.92
C SER A 81 1.89 12.59 -14.12
N VAL A 82 2.22 13.68 -14.83
CA VAL A 82 2.67 14.94 -14.24
C VAL A 82 1.54 15.95 -14.37
N ARG A 83 1.27 16.66 -13.28
CA ARG A 83 0.31 17.78 -13.28
C ARG A 83 0.92 18.99 -13.96
N GLU A 84 0.20 19.52 -14.93
CA GLU A 84 0.62 20.70 -15.70
C GLU A 84 -0.31 21.90 -15.46
N PRO A 85 0.23 23.13 -15.41
CA PRO A 85 1.65 23.48 -15.42
C PRO A 85 2.33 23.09 -14.09
N GLY A 86 3.67 22.91 -14.11
CA GLY A 86 4.44 22.72 -12.89
C GLY A 86 4.39 23.95 -11.97
N TYR A 87 4.59 23.70 -10.69
CA TYR A 87 4.69 24.75 -9.66
C TYR A 87 6.14 25.18 -9.54
N CYS A 88 6.42 26.41 -9.11
CA CYS A 88 7.80 26.90 -8.91
C CYS A 88 8.65 26.94 -10.20
N THR A 89 8.03 26.98 -11.35
CA THR A 89 8.69 26.98 -12.67
C THR A 89 8.40 28.29 -13.44
N ASP A 90 7.96 29.35 -12.76
CA ASP A 90 7.51 30.61 -13.40
C ASP A 90 6.40 30.40 -14.48
N GLY A 91 5.60 29.33 -14.32
CA GLY A 91 4.53 28.94 -15.25
C GLY A 91 5.01 28.12 -16.45
N GLU A 92 6.25 27.69 -16.47
CA GLU A 92 6.75 26.74 -17.48
C GLU A 92 6.26 25.32 -17.17
N THR A 93 6.12 24.52 -18.22
CA THR A 93 5.82 23.08 -18.10
C THR A 93 7.00 22.35 -17.48
N ALA A 94 6.77 21.56 -16.43
CA ALA A 94 7.80 20.71 -15.87
C ALA A 94 8.15 19.58 -16.83
N PRO A 95 9.43 19.39 -17.21
CA PRO A 95 9.78 18.33 -18.12
C PRO A 95 9.51 16.96 -17.50
N ALA A 96 8.63 16.17 -18.09
CA ALA A 96 8.30 14.82 -17.65
C ALA A 96 9.37 13.76 -18.00
N ASP A 97 10.45 14.17 -18.64
CA ASP A 97 11.62 13.35 -19.01
C ASP A 97 12.93 13.96 -18.49
N SER A 98 12.85 14.79 -17.45
CA SER A 98 14.03 15.41 -16.84
C SER A 98 14.98 14.36 -16.29
N THR A 99 16.27 14.60 -16.46
CA THR A 99 17.36 13.75 -15.94
C THR A 99 18.22 14.47 -14.91
N ASP A 100 17.75 15.59 -14.38
CA ASP A 100 18.39 16.29 -13.28
C ASP A 100 18.34 15.52 -11.95
N GLN A 101 18.97 16.06 -10.94
CA GLN A 101 19.04 15.41 -9.62
C GLN A 101 17.68 15.37 -8.92
N GLY A 102 16.88 16.41 -9.05
CA GLY A 102 15.53 16.47 -8.50
C GLY A 102 14.61 15.42 -9.13
N ALA A 103 14.67 15.25 -10.47
CA ALA A 103 13.89 14.23 -11.16
C ALA A 103 14.19 12.80 -10.66
N ARG A 104 15.40 12.54 -10.17
CA ARG A 104 15.74 11.24 -9.59
C ARG A 104 14.95 10.95 -8.31
N HIS A 105 14.76 11.94 -7.44
CA HIS A 105 13.99 11.75 -6.20
C HIS A 105 12.51 11.50 -6.50
N GLY A 106 11.83 12.34 -7.27
CA GLY A 106 10.42 12.12 -7.62
C GLY A 106 10.21 10.82 -8.42
N THR A 107 11.16 10.46 -9.31
CA THR A 107 11.11 9.16 -10.01
C THR A 107 11.21 7.99 -9.05
N GLN A 108 12.09 8.06 -8.03
CA GLN A 108 12.22 7.04 -7.00
C GLN A 108 10.93 6.87 -6.21
N MET A 109 10.29 7.98 -5.79
CA MET A 109 9.02 7.92 -5.05
C MET A 109 7.92 7.25 -5.90
N ALA A 110 7.77 7.68 -7.16
CA ALA A 110 6.80 7.07 -8.06
C ALA A 110 7.11 5.60 -8.34
N ALA A 111 8.39 5.25 -8.56
CA ALA A 111 8.80 3.86 -8.83
C ALA A 111 8.58 2.94 -7.62
N LEU A 112 8.81 3.42 -6.41
CA LEU A 112 8.53 2.63 -5.20
C LEU A 112 7.03 2.39 -5.02
N MET A 113 6.17 3.32 -5.47
CA MET A 113 4.72 3.15 -5.44
C MET A 113 4.22 2.20 -6.54
N VAL A 114 4.58 2.46 -7.81
CA VAL A 114 3.96 1.81 -8.97
C VAL A 114 4.94 1.21 -9.98
N GLY A 115 6.23 1.14 -9.66
CA GLY A 115 7.28 0.67 -10.56
C GLY A 115 7.01 -0.74 -11.09
N THR A 116 7.33 -0.93 -12.37
CA THR A 116 7.06 -2.18 -13.10
C THR A 116 8.03 -3.31 -12.78
N GLY A 117 9.15 -3.01 -12.13
CA GLY A 117 10.25 -3.95 -11.92
C GLY A 117 11.15 -4.13 -13.16
N ALA A 118 10.83 -3.50 -14.27
CA ALA A 118 11.71 -3.45 -15.43
C ALA A 118 12.82 -2.43 -15.16
N GLY A 119 14.08 -2.82 -15.36
CA GLY A 119 15.21 -1.96 -15.15
C GLY A 119 16.00 -1.68 -16.42
N ALA A 120 16.94 -0.74 -16.30
CA ALA A 120 17.84 -0.38 -17.37
C ALA A 120 18.75 -1.56 -17.76
N ASP A 121 19.05 -1.66 -19.05
CA ASP A 121 20.00 -2.63 -19.62
C ASP A 121 19.69 -4.12 -19.23
N GLY A 122 18.45 -4.43 -18.85
CA GLY A 122 18.01 -5.77 -18.48
C GLY A 122 18.28 -6.14 -17.01
N GLU A 123 18.73 -5.21 -16.19
CA GLU A 123 18.77 -5.40 -14.74
C GLU A 123 17.37 -5.34 -14.13
N PRO A 124 17.11 -5.96 -12.96
CA PRO A 124 15.91 -5.70 -12.21
C PRO A 124 15.77 -4.22 -11.88
N GLY A 125 14.58 -3.66 -12.09
CA GLY A 125 14.22 -2.30 -11.67
C GLY A 125 13.63 -2.24 -10.25
N VAL A 126 13.10 -1.09 -9.90
CA VAL A 126 12.29 -0.89 -8.69
C VAL A 126 10.92 -1.55 -8.89
N ARG A 127 10.49 -2.34 -7.92
CA ARG A 127 9.18 -3.02 -7.94
C ARG A 127 8.19 -2.25 -7.08
N GLY A 128 7.14 -1.75 -7.70
CA GLY A 128 6.10 -0.99 -7.03
C GLY A 128 5.34 -1.79 -5.98
N VAL A 129 5.04 -1.14 -4.86
CA VAL A 129 4.21 -1.72 -3.78
C VAL A 129 2.75 -1.82 -4.21
N ALA A 130 2.23 -0.85 -4.96
CA ALA A 130 0.86 -0.79 -5.48
C ALA A 130 0.85 -0.59 -7.01
N PRO A 131 1.31 -1.57 -7.82
CA PRO A 131 1.57 -1.38 -9.24
C PRO A 131 0.33 -1.10 -10.10
N GLY A 132 -0.86 -1.23 -9.57
CA GLY A 132 -2.12 -0.90 -10.23
C GLY A 132 -2.72 0.44 -9.80
N ALA A 133 -2.11 1.16 -8.87
CA ALA A 133 -2.53 2.51 -8.50
C ALA A 133 -2.12 3.52 -9.56
N LYS A 134 -2.83 4.65 -9.61
CA LYS A 134 -2.44 5.82 -10.39
C LYS A 134 -1.59 6.75 -9.53
N VAL A 135 -0.49 7.25 -10.08
CA VAL A 135 0.31 8.31 -9.47
C VAL A 135 0.18 9.59 -10.31
N GLU A 136 -0.17 10.70 -9.66
CA GLU A 136 -0.16 12.02 -10.27
C GLU A 136 0.85 12.89 -9.53
N VAL A 137 1.91 13.34 -10.22
CA VAL A 137 3.01 14.11 -9.64
C VAL A 137 2.75 15.59 -9.77
N PHE A 138 2.79 16.30 -8.65
CA PHE A 138 2.68 17.75 -8.52
C PHE A 138 4.09 18.31 -8.29
N THR A 139 4.72 18.78 -9.35
CA THR A 139 6.16 19.09 -9.36
C THR A 139 6.46 20.47 -8.78
N LEU A 140 7.37 20.50 -7.78
CA LEU A 140 7.86 21.70 -7.09
C LEU A 140 9.20 22.20 -7.66
N GLY A 141 9.40 22.10 -8.96
CA GLY A 141 10.63 22.54 -9.62
C GLY A 141 11.65 21.43 -9.84
N LEU A 142 12.87 21.82 -10.19
CA LEU A 142 13.91 20.88 -10.62
C LEU A 142 14.95 20.57 -9.54
N ASP A 143 15.03 21.38 -8.48
CA ASP A 143 15.95 21.14 -7.38
C ASP A 143 15.31 20.31 -6.26
N GLU A 144 16.11 19.47 -5.61
CA GLU A 144 15.66 18.56 -4.56
C GLU A 144 15.36 19.25 -3.22
N HIS A 145 15.69 20.55 -3.10
CA HIS A 145 15.50 21.32 -1.88
C HIS A 145 14.39 22.37 -2.02
N PHE A 146 13.79 22.51 -3.19
CA PHE A 146 12.71 23.45 -3.50
C PHE A 146 13.05 24.92 -3.16
N GLU A 147 14.34 25.27 -3.19
CA GLU A 147 14.82 26.61 -2.83
C GLU A 147 14.27 27.72 -3.73
N SER A 148 13.90 27.36 -4.95
CA SER A 148 13.27 28.28 -5.91
C SER A 148 11.76 28.46 -5.71
N CYS A 149 11.13 27.65 -4.85
CA CYS A 149 9.69 27.67 -4.60
C CYS A 149 9.27 28.82 -3.65
N SER A 150 8.27 29.56 -4.05
CA SER A 150 7.61 30.44 -3.09
C SER A 150 6.62 29.66 -2.21
N PRO A 151 6.41 30.07 -0.93
CA PRO A 151 5.38 29.44 -0.08
C PRO A 151 3.99 29.41 -0.73
N ALA A 152 3.66 30.39 -1.55
CA ALA A 152 2.39 30.45 -2.25
C ALA A 152 2.28 29.39 -3.35
N ASP A 153 3.37 29.04 -4.03
CA ASP A 153 3.39 27.98 -5.04
C ASP A 153 3.32 26.60 -4.40
N VAL A 154 4.03 26.42 -3.26
CA VAL A 154 3.95 25.18 -2.46
C VAL A 154 2.53 24.95 -1.95
N SER A 155 1.91 25.98 -1.35
CA SER A 155 0.51 25.93 -0.90
C SER A 155 -0.45 25.60 -2.06
N ARG A 156 -0.27 26.24 -3.24
CA ARG A 156 -1.08 25.97 -4.42
C ARG A 156 -0.93 24.52 -4.89
N ALA A 157 0.29 23.98 -4.94
CA ALA A 157 0.53 22.58 -5.31
C ALA A 157 -0.22 21.62 -4.38
N PHE A 158 -0.16 21.86 -3.08
CA PHE A 158 -0.83 21.03 -2.08
C PHE A 158 -2.36 21.14 -2.19
N GLN A 159 -2.92 22.34 -2.38
CA GLN A 159 -4.36 22.54 -2.54
C GLN A 159 -4.87 21.93 -3.85
N ASP A 160 -4.11 22.05 -4.94
CA ASP A 160 -4.46 21.41 -6.21
C ASP A 160 -4.40 19.87 -6.09
N ALA A 161 -3.42 19.32 -5.38
CA ALA A 161 -3.37 17.90 -5.05
C ALA A 161 -4.58 17.46 -4.22
N ALA A 162 -4.95 18.24 -3.19
CA ALA A 162 -6.12 17.97 -2.36
C ALA A 162 -7.43 17.96 -3.19
N THR A 163 -7.55 18.86 -4.17
CA THR A 163 -8.76 18.99 -4.99
C THR A 163 -8.75 18.19 -6.29
N SER A 164 -7.68 17.44 -6.58
CA SER A 164 -7.54 16.62 -7.78
C SER A 164 -8.45 15.38 -7.80
N GLY A 165 -8.98 14.99 -6.63
CA GLY A 165 -9.71 13.74 -6.43
C GLY A 165 -8.78 12.59 -6.05
N ALA A 166 -7.55 12.86 -5.63
CA ALA A 166 -6.64 11.85 -5.10
C ALA A 166 -7.14 11.32 -3.74
N ASP A 167 -6.99 10.01 -3.55
CA ASP A 167 -7.35 9.33 -2.29
C ASP A 167 -6.26 9.55 -1.22
N ILE A 168 -5.01 9.66 -1.68
CA ILE A 168 -3.82 9.81 -0.84
C ILE A 168 -2.97 10.96 -1.38
N ILE A 169 -2.48 11.83 -0.50
CA ILE A 169 -1.47 12.84 -0.79
C ILE A 169 -0.17 12.40 -0.11
N SER A 170 0.84 12.06 -0.88
CA SER A 170 2.16 11.63 -0.41
C SER A 170 3.15 12.78 -0.53
N VAL A 171 3.75 13.17 0.60
CA VAL A 171 4.73 14.26 0.67
C VAL A 171 6.04 13.72 1.25
N SER A 172 7.06 13.63 0.40
CA SER A 172 8.38 13.11 0.77
C SER A 172 9.40 14.23 1.02
N ALA A 173 8.93 15.37 1.53
CA ALA A 173 9.73 16.58 1.77
C ALA A 173 9.17 17.39 2.95
N SER A 174 10.01 18.23 3.53
CA SER A 174 9.57 19.31 4.41
C SER A 174 9.19 20.51 3.55
N LEU A 175 7.94 20.96 3.65
CA LEU A 175 7.37 22.02 2.85
C LEU A 175 6.90 23.18 3.77
N ASP A 176 6.81 24.39 3.24
CA ASP A 176 6.26 25.53 3.97
C ASP A 176 4.73 25.61 3.74
N LEU A 177 3.98 24.76 4.46
CA LEU A 177 2.52 24.65 4.39
C LEU A 177 1.86 25.29 5.61
N THR A 178 0.60 25.70 5.44
CA THR A 178 -0.26 26.27 6.48
C THR A 178 -1.32 25.26 6.95
N GLY A 179 -1.96 25.54 8.10
CA GLY A 179 -3.10 24.73 8.56
C GLY A 179 -4.26 24.73 7.57
N GLU A 180 -4.47 25.81 6.81
CA GLU A 180 -5.52 25.86 5.78
C GLU A 180 -5.25 24.90 4.62
N ASP A 181 -3.98 24.68 4.27
CA ASP A 181 -3.61 23.67 3.27
C ASP A 181 -3.99 22.26 3.75
N MET A 182 -3.70 21.93 5.01
CA MET A 182 -4.14 20.67 5.60
C MET A 182 -5.66 20.54 5.65
N LEU A 183 -6.38 21.63 5.98
CA LEU A 183 -7.85 21.62 5.97
C LEU A 183 -8.43 21.43 4.57
N ALA A 184 -7.72 21.82 3.50
CA ALA A 184 -8.13 21.50 2.12
C ALA A 184 -8.12 19.99 1.86
N ALA A 185 -7.10 19.27 2.30
CA ALA A 185 -7.04 17.81 2.21
C ALA A 185 -8.15 17.15 3.06
N VAL A 186 -8.41 17.66 4.26
CA VAL A 186 -9.51 17.20 5.12
C VAL A 186 -10.87 17.36 4.43
N ARG A 187 -11.14 18.51 3.80
CA ARG A 187 -12.39 18.75 3.04
C ARG A 187 -12.54 17.80 1.86
N ALA A 188 -11.44 17.44 1.23
CA ALA A 188 -11.43 16.50 0.11
C ALA A 188 -11.59 15.05 0.56
N GLY A 189 -11.35 14.74 1.84
CA GLY A 189 -11.36 13.37 2.37
C GLY A 189 -10.10 12.58 2.04
N ALA A 190 -9.03 13.24 1.57
CA ALA A 190 -7.76 12.61 1.24
C ALA A 190 -6.94 12.28 2.49
N VAL A 191 -6.23 11.15 2.46
CA VAL A 191 -5.25 10.79 3.48
C VAL A 191 -3.92 11.47 3.16
N VAL A 192 -3.35 12.21 4.11
CA VAL A 192 -2.02 12.80 3.96
C VAL A 192 -0.99 11.90 4.63
N VAL A 193 0.04 11.50 3.89
CA VAL A 193 1.19 10.73 4.36
C VAL A 193 2.44 11.57 4.17
N SER A 194 3.25 11.69 5.22
CA SER A 194 4.46 12.49 5.18
C SER A 194 5.68 11.74 5.68
N SER A 195 6.82 12.05 5.09
CA SER A 195 8.12 11.63 5.63
C SER A 195 8.39 12.33 6.95
N ALA A 196 8.94 11.61 7.94
CA ALA A 196 9.23 12.14 9.26
C ALA A 196 10.51 13.00 9.34
N GLY A 197 11.33 13.00 8.28
CA GLY A 197 12.65 13.64 8.27
C GLY A 197 13.80 12.66 8.50
N ASN A 198 15.03 13.14 8.26
CA ASN A 198 16.26 12.32 8.28
C ASN A 198 17.32 12.85 9.24
N GLU A 199 16.97 13.83 10.09
CA GLU A 199 17.90 14.53 10.99
C GLU A 199 17.75 14.12 12.46
N GLY A 200 17.01 13.00 12.71
CA GLY A 200 16.81 12.48 14.06
C GLY A 200 15.65 13.12 14.84
N TYR A 201 14.94 14.06 14.25
CA TYR A 201 13.73 14.70 14.79
C TYR A 201 12.73 14.95 13.66
N VAL A 202 11.44 15.05 14.03
CA VAL A 202 10.39 15.41 13.06
C VAL A 202 10.42 16.93 12.88
N ASP A 203 10.53 17.38 11.65
CA ASP A 203 10.64 18.79 11.31
C ASP A 203 9.80 19.14 10.09
N GLY A 204 9.19 20.31 10.16
CA GLY A 204 8.45 20.90 9.05
C GLY A 204 7.09 20.30 8.77
N THR A 205 6.39 20.96 7.88
CA THR A 205 5.06 20.54 7.43
C THR A 205 5.16 19.70 6.15
N PRO A 206 4.23 18.77 5.91
CA PRO A 206 3.03 18.48 6.70
C PRO A 206 3.25 17.49 7.86
N ALA A 207 4.47 16.99 8.11
CA ALA A 207 4.73 15.94 9.12
C ALA A 207 4.25 16.31 10.54
N VAL A 208 4.28 17.61 10.89
CA VAL A 208 3.84 18.10 12.21
C VAL A 208 2.35 18.42 12.27
N PHE A 209 1.60 18.26 11.19
CA PHE A 209 0.17 18.56 11.19
C PHE A 209 -0.66 17.46 11.84
N ASN A 210 -1.67 17.90 12.56
CA ASN A 210 -2.66 17.03 13.20
C ASN A 210 -3.45 16.24 12.14
N GLY A 211 -3.44 14.92 12.27
CA GLY A 211 -4.16 14.02 11.37
C GLY A 211 -3.37 13.50 10.17
N VAL A 212 -2.11 13.87 10.00
CA VAL A 212 -1.18 13.33 9.01
C VAL A 212 -0.64 11.97 9.49
N VAL A 213 -0.32 11.09 8.57
CA VAL A 213 0.43 9.85 8.84
C VAL A 213 1.92 10.15 8.67
N THR A 214 2.64 10.30 9.77
CA THR A 214 4.08 10.64 9.76
C THR A 214 4.92 9.38 9.88
N VAL A 215 5.78 9.12 8.88
CA VAL A 215 6.44 7.83 8.68
C VAL A 215 7.93 7.90 8.92
N GLY A 216 8.41 7.13 9.91
CA GLY A 216 9.83 6.91 10.20
C GLY A 216 10.43 5.76 9.39
N THR A 217 11.76 5.65 9.41
CA THR A 217 12.54 4.80 8.51
C THR A 217 13.07 3.54 9.19
N LEU A 218 12.79 2.37 8.58
CA LEU A 218 13.37 1.08 8.95
C LEU A 218 14.46 0.63 7.98
N THR A 219 15.44 -0.06 8.56
CA THR A 219 16.51 -0.80 7.85
C THR A 219 16.07 -2.23 7.53
N PRO A 220 16.81 -2.97 6.66
CA PRO A 220 16.50 -4.37 6.33
C PRO A 220 16.49 -5.33 7.53
N ASP A 221 17.23 -5.03 8.58
CA ASP A 221 17.25 -5.80 9.83
C ASP A 221 16.20 -5.33 10.85
N LEU A 222 15.22 -4.56 10.38
CA LEU A 222 14.09 -4.06 11.16
C LEU A 222 14.53 -3.21 12.37
N GLN A 223 15.56 -2.41 12.19
CA GLN A 223 15.97 -1.39 13.15
C GLN A 223 15.61 0.00 12.62
N LEU A 224 15.47 0.99 13.49
CA LEU A 224 15.36 2.37 13.07
C LEU A 224 16.65 2.82 12.39
N ALA A 225 16.53 3.39 11.19
CA ALA A 225 17.66 3.99 10.50
C ALA A 225 18.32 5.09 11.34
N GLU A 226 19.59 5.37 11.09
CA GLU A 226 20.37 6.33 11.89
C GLU A 226 19.72 7.73 11.93
N GLY A 227 19.24 8.23 10.80
CA GLY A 227 18.58 9.52 10.66
C GLY A 227 17.09 9.53 11.04
N SER A 228 16.46 8.37 11.32
CA SER A 228 15.04 8.33 11.67
C SER A 228 14.79 9.07 12.98
N PRO A 229 13.73 9.90 13.08
CA PRO A 229 13.38 10.61 14.30
C PRO A 229 13.20 9.69 15.49
N ARG A 230 13.65 10.16 16.69
CA ARG A 230 13.59 9.39 17.95
C ARG A 230 12.92 10.16 19.09
N GLY A 231 12.53 11.41 18.84
CA GLY A 231 12.01 12.32 19.85
C GLY A 231 10.48 12.44 19.93
N GLY A 232 9.74 11.64 19.16
CA GLY A 232 8.28 11.73 19.04
C GLY A 232 7.83 12.33 17.71
N GLY A 233 6.51 12.30 17.45
CA GLY A 233 5.91 12.79 16.21
C GLY A 233 5.93 11.78 15.06
N VAL A 234 6.51 10.59 15.25
CA VAL A 234 6.40 9.47 14.31
C VAL A 234 5.14 8.69 14.65
N ASP A 235 4.31 8.39 13.65
CA ASP A 235 3.10 7.59 13.82
C ASP A 235 3.32 6.11 13.54
N VAL A 236 4.04 5.80 12.46
CA VAL A 236 4.42 4.43 12.09
C VAL A 236 5.82 4.44 11.49
N VAL A 237 6.44 3.26 11.43
CA VAL A 237 7.73 3.08 10.76
C VAL A 237 7.58 2.08 9.61
N ALA A 238 8.30 2.31 8.52
CA ALA A 238 8.21 1.50 7.32
C ALA A 238 9.57 1.33 6.63
N PRO A 239 9.71 0.34 5.70
CA PRO A 239 10.90 0.20 4.87
C PRO A 239 11.29 1.50 4.18
N GLY A 240 12.51 1.98 4.43
CA GLY A 240 13.00 3.24 3.86
C GLY A 240 14.52 3.32 3.79
N ALA A 241 15.25 2.32 4.33
CA ALA A 241 16.70 2.28 4.22
C ALA A 241 17.15 1.17 3.28
N GLU A 242 18.24 1.41 2.57
CA GLU A 242 18.81 0.51 1.57
C GLU A 242 17.81 0.10 0.47
N ILE A 243 16.95 1.00 0.08
CA ILE A 243 15.95 0.80 -0.96
C ILE A 243 16.59 0.94 -2.35
N ARG A 244 16.29 -0.01 -3.25
CA ARG A 244 16.76 0.03 -4.63
C ARG A 244 16.33 1.32 -5.32
N SER A 245 17.27 2.00 -5.96
CA SER A 245 17.05 3.28 -6.62
C SER A 245 17.91 3.41 -7.87
N ILE A 246 17.37 4.05 -8.92
CA ILE A 246 18.14 4.37 -10.11
C ILE A 246 19.20 5.43 -9.78
N THR A 247 20.40 5.28 -10.33
CA THR A 247 21.50 6.22 -10.10
C THR A 247 21.44 7.42 -11.05
N ALA A 248 22.27 8.44 -10.80
CA ALA A 248 22.29 9.67 -11.58
C ALA A 248 22.63 9.48 -13.08
N ASP A 249 23.16 8.33 -13.48
CA ASP A 249 23.39 8.00 -14.89
C ASP A 249 22.18 7.39 -15.59
N TRP A 250 21.06 7.18 -14.86
CA TRP A 250 19.80 6.62 -15.36
C TRP A 250 19.92 5.22 -15.99
N ARG A 251 20.99 4.49 -15.63
CA ARG A 251 21.31 3.18 -16.20
C ARG A 251 21.64 2.12 -15.17
N ARG A 252 22.17 2.51 -14.03
CA ARG A 252 22.57 1.60 -12.96
C ARG A 252 21.68 1.80 -11.74
N TYR A 253 21.74 0.84 -10.85
CA TYR A 253 20.99 0.88 -9.60
C TYR A 253 21.96 0.93 -8.42
N GLY A 254 21.56 1.70 -7.42
CA GLY A 254 22.14 1.78 -6.11
C GLY A 254 21.11 1.51 -5.03
N ARG A 255 21.40 1.97 -3.82
CA ARG A 255 20.48 1.93 -2.70
C ARG A 255 20.41 3.32 -2.07
N GLY A 256 19.18 3.78 -1.82
CA GLY A 256 18.88 5.00 -1.10
C GLY A 256 18.45 4.70 0.33
N THR A 257 18.51 5.72 1.19
CA THR A 257 17.98 5.66 2.56
C THR A 257 17.35 6.99 2.88
N GLY A 258 16.06 6.97 3.23
CA GLY A 258 15.33 8.16 3.62
C GLY A 258 13.92 7.84 4.11
N SER A 259 13.39 8.73 4.95
CA SER A 259 11.97 8.70 5.33
C SER A 259 11.05 8.97 4.14
N SER A 260 11.56 9.53 3.05
CA SER A 260 10.89 9.66 1.77
C SER A 260 10.44 8.31 1.21
N ASP A 261 11.36 7.32 1.16
CA ASP A 261 11.04 5.95 0.73
C ASP A 261 10.02 5.28 1.66
N ALA A 262 10.13 5.51 2.98
CA ALA A 262 9.20 4.97 3.96
C ALA A 262 7.78 5.55 3.80
N ALA A 263 7.66 6.85 3.52
CA ALA A 263 6.38 7.51 3.22
C ALA A 263 5.77 7.01 1.91
N ALA A 264 6.58 6.87 0.85
CA ALA A 264 6.15 6.30 -0.43
C ALA A 264 5.66 4.85 -0.28
N PHE A 265 6.40 4.02 0.46
CA PHE A 265 5.98 2.66 0.79
C PHE A 265 4.64 2.63 1.53
N THR A 266 4.48 3.48 2.54
CA THR A 266 3.25 3.54 3.36
C THR A 266 2.06 4.04 2.54
N SER A 267 2.25 5.07 1.71
CA SER A 267 1.22 5.57 0.78
C SER A 267 0.71 4.46 -0.15
N ALA A 268 1.63 3.70 -0.73
CA ALA A 268 1.28 2.58 -1.59
C ALA A 268 0.65 1.39 -0.81
N ALA A 269 1.07 1.13 0.42
CA ALA A 269 0.45 0.13 1.29
C ALA A 269 -1.01 0.51 1.63
N LEU A 270 -1.28 1.78 1.89
CA LEU A 270 -2.64 2.29 2.07
C LEU A 270 -3.46 2.18 0.78
N ALA A 271 -2.86 2.45 -0.38
CA ALA A 271 -3.54 2.26 -1.68
C ALA A 271 -3.93 0.80 -1.92
N LEU A 272 -3.08 -0.17 -1.55
CA LEU A 272 -3.45 -1.59 -1.58
C LEU A 272 -4.67 -1.87 -0.70
N ALA A 273 -4.69 -1.34 0.53
CA ALA A 273 -5.77 -1.57 1.48
C ALA A 273 -7.09 -0.90 1.04
N MET A 274 -7.05 0.34 0.57
CA MET A 274 -8.23 1.05 0.06
C MET A 274 -8.82 0.35 -1.16
N SER A 275 -7.98 -0.13 -2.08
CA SER A 275 -8.41 -0.91 -3.25
C SER A 275 -9.00 -2.27 -2.86
N HIS A 276 -8.49 -2.91 -1.79
CA HIS A 276 -8.97 -4.20 -1.31
C HIS A 276 -10.30 -4.09 -0.55
N TYR A 277 -10.51 -2.99 0.15
CA TYR A 277 -11.70 -2.71 0.96
C TYR A 277 -12.42 -1.42 0.49
N PRO A 278 -13.03 -1.43 -0.71
CA PRO A 278 -13.58 -0.22 -1.33
C PRO A 278 -14.77 0.38 -0.58
N ASP A 279 -15.41 -0.39 0.31
CA ASP A 279 -16.52 0.06 1.13
C ASP A 279 -16.07 0.65 2.48
N ALA A 280 -14.80 0.52 2.84
CA ALA A 280 -14.26 1.09 4.06
C ALA A 280 -13.91 2.56 3.87
N THR A 281 -14.16 3.37 4.91
CA THR A 281 -13.73 4.77 4.88
C THR A 281 -12.21 4.90 5.02
N PRO A 282 -11.58 5.99 4.54
CA PRO A 282 -10.17 6.24 4.76
C PRO A 282 -9.77 6.16 6.24
N ASN A 283 -10.61 6.66 7.15
CA ASN A 283 -10.36 6.58 8.59
C ASN A 283 -10.33 5.13 9.10
N GLN A 284 -11.24 4.27 8.61
CA GLN A 284 -11.26 2.85 8.98
C GLN A 284 -10.00 2.14 8.47
N ILE A 285 -9.48 2.49 7.30
CA ILE A 285 -8.18 1.99 6.80
C ILE A 285 -7.05 2.46 7.73
N LEU A 286 -7.03 3.73 8.15
CA LEU A 286 -6.04 4.23 9.11
C LEU A 286 -6.15 3.55 10.47
N GLN A 287 -7.37 3.25 10.93
CA GLN A 287 -7.58 2.46 12.14
C GLN A 287 -7.05 1.03 12.00
N ALA A 288 -7.21 0.40 10.82
CA ALA A 288 -6.62 -0.90 10.54
C ALA A 288 -5.09 -0.80 10.53
N LEU A 289 -4.51 0.24 9.90
CA LEU A 289 -3.06 0.45 9.85
C LEU A 289 -2.44 0.37 11.25
N ILE A 290 -2.95 1.13 12.23
CA ILE A 290 -2.37 1.18 13.58
C ILE A 290 -2.69 -0.06 14.44
N ARG A 291 -3.64 -0.88 14.05
CA ARG A 291 -4.01 -2.12 14.76
C ARG A 291 -3.33 -3.36 14.20
N THR A 292 -2.67 -3.24 13.08
CA THR A 292 -2.04 -4.36 12.36
C THR A 292 -0.53 -4.21 12.25
N THR A 293 0.04 -3.23 12.93
CA THR A 293 1.48 -3.06 13.02
C THR A 293 2.13 -4.31 13.64
N ASP A 294 3.40 -4.54 13.31
CA ASP A 294 4.20 -5.65 13.84
C ASP A 294 3.65 -7.06 13.53
N GLY A 295 2.70 -7.15 12.58
CA GLY A 295 2.19 -8.41 12.06
C GLY A 295 1.14 -9.11 12.90
N THR A 296 0.53 -8.42 13.86
CA THR A 296 -0.54 -8.96 14.70
C THR A 296 -1.69 -7.95 14.83
N LEU A 297 -2.94 -8.46 14.92
CA LEU A 297 -4.06 -7.60 15.26
C LEU A 297 -4.05 -7.32 16.77
N HIS A 298 -4.05 -6.04 17.14
CA HIS A 298 -4.02 -5.61 18.54
C HIS A 298 -4.82 -4.30 18.76
N GLU A 299 -5.08 -3.98 20.01
CA GLU A 299 -5.59 -2.65 20.36
C GLU A 299 -4.50 -1.59 20.12
N PRO A 300 -4.87 -0.40 19.60
CA PRO A 300 -3.90 0.65 19.34
C PRO A 300 -3.16 1.07 20.61
N ALA A 301 -1.87 1.00 20.55
CA ALA A 301 -0.99 1.48 21.61
C ALA A 301 0.32 1.97 20.99
N LEU A 302 0.82 3.11 21.46
CA LEU A 302 2.15 3.56 21.05
C LEU A 302 3.19 2.58 21.59
N THR A 303 4.03 2.05 20.70
CA THR A 303 5.14 1.16 21.06
C THR A 303 6.19 1.96 21.84
N ASP A 304 6.64 3.06 21.27
CA ASP A 304 7.38 4.14 21.93
C ASP A 304 7.38 5.39 21.05
N VAL A 305 8.03 6.46 21.52
CA VAL A 305 8.03 7.76 20.82
C VAL A 305 8.76 7.77 19.47
N ALA A 306 9.61 6.78 19.19
CA ALA A 306 10.37 6.69 17.96
C ALA A 306 9.76 5.72 16.93
N TRP A 307 8.93 4.78 17.41
CA TRP A 307 8.25 3.77 16.61
C TRP A 307 6.79 4.12 16.33
N GLY A 308 6.22 5.07 17.07
CA GLY A 308 4.80 5.35 17.01
C GLY A 308 3.97 4.10 17.36
N TYR A 309 3.04 3.74 16.51
CA TYR A 309 2.23 2.53 16.65
C TYR A 309 2.96 1.25 16.21
N GLY A 310 4.16 1.35 15.64
CA GLY A 310 4.97 0.20 15.22
C GLY A 310 5.20 0.12 13.71
N THR A 311 5.62 -1.07 13.25
CA THR A 311 6.00 -1.31 11.85
C THR A 311 4.79 -1.56 10.96
N VAL A 312 4.69 -0.85 9.83
CA VAL A 312 3.67 -1.10 8.81
C VAL A 312 3.75 -2.55 8.32
N ASN A 313 2.66 -3.28 8.49
CA ASN A 313 2.55 -4.67 8.04
C ASN A 313 1.46 -4.81 6.98
N VAL A 314 1.85 -4.79 5.71
CA VAL A 314 0.93 -4.84 4.57
C VAL A 314 0.11 -6.13 4.55
N ARG A 315 0.72 -7.27 4.92
CA ARG A 315 0.01 -8.56 4.95
C ARG A 315 -1.13 -8.51 5.95
N GLN A 316 -0.85 -8.12 7.19
CA GLN A 316 -1.87 -8.08 8.24
C GLN A 316 -2.92 -7.01 7.95
N LEU A 317 -2.53 -5.89 7.34
CA LEU A 317 -3.44 -4.84 6.90
C LEU A 317 -4.44 -5.35 5.86
N LEU A 318 -4.00 -6.14 4.87
CA LEU A 318 -4.87 -6.75 3.87
C LEU A 318 -5.64 -7.98 4.39
N ASP A 319 -5.23 -8.58 5.50
CA ASP A 319 -5.91 -9.72 6.12
C ASP A 319 -6.96 -9.30 7.17
N THR A 320 -7.08 -8.00 7.44
CA THR A 320 -7.96 -7.46 8.50
C THR A 320 -9.05 -6.58 7.90
N ASP A 321 -10.30 -7.02 7.98
CA ASP A 321 -11.46 -6.22 7.54
C ASP A 321 -11.59 -4.96 8.41
N PRO A 322 -11.45 -3.75 7.83
CA PRO A 322 -11.48 -2.50 8.57
C PRO A 322 -12.90 -2.03 8.92
N SER A 323 -13.94 -2.62 8.37
CA SER A 323 -15.33 -2.15 8.47
C SER A 323 -15.85 -2.10 9.92
N ALA A 324 -15.28 -2.91 10.81
CA ALA A 324 -15.66 -2.94 12.22
C ALA A 324 -14.96 -1.85 13.06
N PHE A 325 -14.00 -1.13 12.51
CA PHE A 325 -13.27 -0.11 13.25
C PHE A 325 -13.98 1.24 13.22
N PRO A 326 -13.69 2.11 14.20
CA PRO A 326 -14.26 3.45 14.23
C PRO A 326 -13.91 4.27 12.99
N ASP A 327 -14.87 5.02 12.45
CA ASP A 327 -14.63 5.99 11.38
C ASP A 327 -14.10 7.32 11.93
N VAL A 328 -12.93 7.24 12.55
CA VAL A 328 -12.21 8.38 13.15
C VAL A 328 -10.74 8.27 12.81
N ASN A 329 -10.15 9.33 12.27
CA ASN A 329 -8.72 9.36 12.02
C ASN A 329 -7.95 9.26 13.36
N PRO A 330 -7.15 8.19 13.57
CA PRO A 330 -6.47 7.94 14.83
C PRO A 330 -5.31 8.91 15.13
N PHE A 331 -4.86 9.65 14.15
CA PHE A 331 -3.75 10.60 14.26
C PHE A 331 -4.21 12.01 14.63
N ILE A 332 -5.52 12.26 14.73
CA ILE A 332 -6.05 13.53 15.23
C ILE A 332 -6.03 13.48 16.75
N VAL A 333 -5.22 14.34 17.36
CA VAL A 333 -5.09 14.49 18.80
C VAL A 333 -5.73 15.78 19.29
N ASP A 334 -6.13 15.77 20.56
CA ASP A 334 -6.56 16.98 21.27
C ASP A 334 -5.32 17.63 21.92
N GLY A 335 -5.17 18.94 21.80
CA GLY A 335 -4.07 19.68 22.41
C GLY A 335 -4.08 21.13 21.98
N GLU A 336 -3.54 22.00 22.86
CA GLU A 336 -3.40 23.44 22.55
C GLU A 336 -2.36 23.68 21.44
N ASP A 337 -1.40 22.74 21.29
CA ASP A 337 -0.34 22.79 20.29
C ASP A 337 -0.68 22.00 19.02
N ALA A 338 -1.84 21.31 18.98
CA ALA A 338 -2.27 20.56 17.81
C ALA A 338 -2.72 21.52 16.70
N TRP A 339 -2.12 21.40 15.51
CA TRP A 339 -2.39 22.30 14.39
C TRP A 339 -2.53 21.54 13.05
N PRO A 340 -3.63 21.76 12.32
CA PRO A 340 -4.87 22.41 12.76
C PRO A 340 -5.49 21.71 13.98
N THR A 341 -6.27 22.46 14.75
CA THR A 341 -6.98 21.89 15.91
C THR A 341 -8.06 20.89 15.50
N ARG A 342 -8.42 19.99 16.41
CA ARG A 342 -9.55 19.06 16.17
C ARG A 342 -10.83 19.80 15.77
N ALA A 343 -11.13 20.93 16.39
CA ALA A 343 -12.35 21.70 16.09
C ALA A 343 -12.34 22.23 14.64
N GLU A 344 -11.22 22.75 14.16
CA GLU A 344 -11.06 23.20 12.76
C GLU A 344 -11.18 22.02 11.78
N ILE A 345 -10.61 20.86 12.11
CA ILE A 345 -10.73 19.64 11.31
C ILE A 345 -12.20 19.16 11.23
N ASP A 346 -12.92 19.14 12.36
CA ASP A 346 -14.31 18.72 12.41
C ASP A 346 -15.23 19.69 11.66
N GLU A 347 -14.94 21.02 11.73
CA GLU A 347 -15.63 22.02 10.93
C GLU A 347 -15.40 21.81 9.43
N ALA A 348 -14.14 21.59 9.02
CA ALA A 348 -13.79 21.33 7.63
C ALA A 348 -14.50 20.10 7.05
N ARG A 349 -14.56 19.00 7.81
CA ARG A 349 -15.30 17.78 7.44
C ARG A 349 -16.79 18.04 7.29
N SER A 350 -17.38 18.78 8.24
CA SER A 350 -18.79 19.06 8.24
C SER A 350 -19.21 19.93 7.05
N ALA A 351 -18.35 20.83 6.61
CA ALA A 351 -18.57 21.69 5.45
C ALA A 351 -18.58 20.89 4.12
N SER A 352 -17.92 19.75 4.07
CA SER A 352 -17.82 18.88 2.88
C SER A 352 -18.92 17.80 2.81
N ALA A 353 -19.66 17.59 3.90
CA ALA A 353 -20.76 16.62 3.90
C ALA A 353 -21.82 17.06 2.88
N PRO A 354 -22.28 16.16 1.98
CA PRO A 354 -23.36 16.49 1.05
C PRO A 354 -24.57 16.96 1.86
N THR A 355 -25.03 18.19 1.61
CA THR A 355 -26.23 18.74 2.22
C THR A 355 -27.37 17.77 1.90
N ALA A 356 -27.89 17.06 2.90
CA ALA A 356 -29.02 16.18 2.72
C ALA A 356 -30.14 17.03 2.07
N SER A 357 -30.50 16.70 0.82
CA SER A 357 -31.66 17.32 0.16
C SER A 357 -32.84 17.19 1.12
N PRO A 358 -33.56 18.27 1.44
CA PRO A 358 -34.71 18.18 2.32
C PRO A 358 -35.65 17.14 1.71
N THR A 359 -35.89 16.08 2.44
CA THR A 359 -36.92 15.08 2.10
C THR A 359 -38.19 15.86 1.84
N PRO A 360 -38.82 15.79 0.64
CA PRO A 360 -40.06 16.49 0.40
C PRO A 360 -41.07 16.00 1.46
N SER A 361 -41.50 16.91 2.33
CA SER A 361 -42.58 16.66 3.24
C SER A 361 -43.80 16.24 2.42
N SER A 362 -44.10 14.95 2.43
CA SER A 362 -45.36 14.42 1.89
C SER A 362 -46.48 14.94 2.77
N THR A 363 -47.08 16.07 2.38
CA THR A 363 -48.37 16.51 2.88
C THR A 363 -49.39 15.48 2.40
N VAL A 364 -49.75 14.58 3.27
CA VAL A 364 -50.89 13.67 3.08
C VAL A 364 -52.16 14.52 3.06
N GLY A 365 -52.67 14.77 1.84
CA GLY A 365 -54.05 15.30 1.68
C GLY A 365 -55.05 14.22 1.99
N PRO A 366 -56.28 14.60 2.48
CA PRO A 366 -57.28 13.62 2.89
C PRO A 366 -57.84 12.83 1.71
N PRO A 367 -58.33 11.58 1.91
CA PRO A 367 -58.72 10.70 0.82
C PRO A 367 -60.05 11.15 0.21
N ALA A 368 -60.06 11.29 -1.13
CA ALA A 368 -61.26 11.45 -1.93
C ALA A 368 -61.89 10.09 -2.23
N ALA A 369 -63.20 10.03 -2.12
CA ALA A 369 -64.07 8.86 -2.13
C ALA A 369 -64.09 8.14 -3.50
N ALA A 370 -64.48 6.88 -3.38
CA ALA A 370 -64.63 5.85 -4.39
C ALA A 370 -65.57 6.20 -5.57
N GLY A 371 -65.19 5.79 -6.77
CA GLY A 371 -66.05 5.57 -7.94
C GLY A 371 -65.53 4.36 -8.69
N ALA A 372 -66.38 3.32 -8.78
CA ALA A 372 -66.14 2.10 -9.55
C ALA A 372 -66.72 2.25 -10.97
N PRO A 373 -66.68 1.19 -11.83
CA PRO A 373 -65.62 0.82 -12.74
C PRO A 373 -66.07 0.93 -14.23
N ALA A 374 -65.16 0.88 -15.17
CA ALA A 374 -65.50 0.56 -16.57
C ALA A 374 -64.43 -0.39 -17.10
N GLU A 375 -64.87 -1.49 -17.61
CA GLU A 375 -64.17 -2.52 -18.40
C GLU A 375 -63.81 -1.94 -19.76
N ASP A 376 -62.67 -2.38 -20.34
CA ASP A 376 -62.59 -3.06 -21.65
C ASP A 376 -61.10 -3.17 -22.10
N GLU A 377 -60.74 -4.38 -22.29
CA GLU A 377 -60.20 -5.10 -23.45
C GLU A 377 -58.91 -4.65 -24.16
N ASP A 378 -58.07 -5.66 -24.22
CA ASP A 378 -57.25 -6.14 -25.35
C ASP A 378 -55.80 -5.63 -25.54
N GLY A 379 -54.89 -6.60 -25.66
CA GLY A 379 -53.70 -6.45 -26.45
C GLY A 379 -52.36 -6.86 -25.76
N ARG A 380 -52.14 -8.16 -25.54
CA ARG A 380 -50.76 -8.68 -25.42
C ARG A 380 -50.03 -8.58 -26.76
N PRO A 381 -48.69 -8.43 -26.78
CA PRO A 381 -47.88 -9.65 -26.69
C PRO A 381 -46.63 -9.58 -25.83
N GLU A 382 -46.31 -10.74 -25.23
CA GLU A 382 -45.09 -11.09 -24.55
C GLU A 382 -43.84 -10.84 -25.40
N THR A 383 -42.85 -10.16 -24.83
CA THR A 383 -41.47 -10.22 -25.34
C THR A 383 -40.58 -10.97 -24.35
N THR A 384 -40.28 -12.19 -24.72
CA THR A 384 -39.28 -13.07 -24.08
C THR A 384 -37.91 -12.43 -24.08
N ARG A 385 -37.27 -12.44 -22.92
CA ARG A 385 -35.88 -11.96 -22.73
C ARG A 385 -34.86 -12.99 -23.22
N PRO A 386 -33.95 -12.65 -24.17
CA PRO A 386 -33.05 -13.62 -24.82
C PRO A 386 -31.72 -13.89 -24.08
N TRP A 387 -31.54 -13.49 -22.81
CA TRP A 387 -30.23 -13.59 -22.15
C TRP A 387 -29.98 -14.90 -21.36
N LEU A 388 -30.99 -15.73 -21.15
CA LEU A 388 -30.82 -17.02 -20.45
C LEU A 388 -30.26 -18.16 -21.32
N VAL A 389 -30.14 -17.99 -22.64
CA VAL A 389 -29.61 -19.01 -23.54
C VAL A 389 -28.08 -18.93 -23.72
N VAL A 390 -27.44 -17.81 -23.38
CA VAL A 390 -25.99 -17.59 -23.55
C VAL A 390 -25.16 -18.19 -22.41
N LEU A 391 -25.72 -18.36 -21.20
CA LEU A 391 -24.98 -18.95 -20.07
C LEU A 391 -24.79 -20.47 -20.16
N GLY A 392 -25.62 -21.17 -20.91
CA GLY A 392 -25.50 -22.65 -21.07
C GLY A 392 -24.38 -23.08 -22.01
N ALA A 393 -23.99 -22.26 -22.98
CA ALA A 393 -22.99 -22.59 -23.99
C ALA A 393 -21.53 -22.39 -23.48
N VAL A 394 -21.28 -21.46 -22.56
CA VAL A 394 -19.93 -21.17 -22.06
C VAL A 394 -19.45 -22.24 -21.06
N VAL A 395 -20.34 -22.79 -20.24
CA VAL A 395 -20.00 -23.86 -19.29
C VAL A 395 -19.68 -25.19 -19.98
N GLY A 396 -20.34 -25.48 -21.10
CA GLY A 396 -20.10 -26.73 -21.87
C GLY A 396 -18.72 -26.78 -22.53
N VAL A 397 -18.19 -25.63 -22.99
CA VAL A 397 -16.86 -25.57 -23.66
C VAL A 397 -15.72 -25.68 -22.66
N LEU A 398 -15.87 -25.15 -21.43
CA LEU A 398 -14.85 -25.25 -20.39
C LEU A 398 -14.67 -26.66 -19.84
N VAL A 399 -15.74 -27.45 -19.71
CA VAL A 399 -15.67 -28.85 -19.24
C VAL A 399 -15.00 -29.75 -20.25
N LEU A 400 -15.19 -29.52 -21.54
CA LEU A 400 -14.54 -30.30 -22.61
C LEU A 400 -13.06 -29.93 -22.80
N GLY A 401 -12.66 -28.67 -22.52
CA GLY A 401 -11.28 -28.22 -22.58
C GLY A 401 -10.39 -28.83 -21.50
N VAL A 402 -10.88 -28.93 -20.27
CA VAL A 402 -10.14 -29.50 -19.14
C VAL A 402 -9.96 -31.01 -19.29
N GLY A 403 -10.96 -31.74 -19.86
CA GLY A 403 -10.87 -33.17 -20.13
C GLY A 403 -9.79 -33.52 -21.16
N ALA A 404 -9.62 -32.72 -22.21
CA ALA A 404 -8.61 -32.94 -23.25
C ALA A 404 -7.17 -32.66 -22.75
N ALA A 405 -6.98 -31.68 -21.87
CA ALA A 405 -5.67 -31.35 -21.30
C ALA A 405 -5.14 -32.47 -20.37
N VAL A 406 -6.00 -33.07 -19.55
CA VAL A 406 -5.62 -34.16 -18.64
C VAL A 406 -5.20 -35.43 -19.40
N VAL A 407 -5.82 -35.76 -20.57
CA VAL A 407 -5.45 -36.89 -21.38
C VAL A 407 -4.11 -36.69 -22.10
N LEU A 408 -3.79 -35.46 -22.53
CA LEU A 408 -2.52 -35.12 -23.18
C LEU A 408 -1.31 -35.14 -22.21
N VAL A 409 -1.50 -34.72 -20.97
CA VAL A 409 -0.43 -34.75 -19.93
C VAL A 409 -0.12 -36.21 -19.54
N ARG A 410 -1.12 -37.10 -19.43
CA ARG A 410 -0.90 -38.53 -19.10
C ARG A 410 -0.23 -39.32 -20.21
N ARG A 411 -0.33 -38.91 -21.48
CA ARG A 411 0.37 -39.58 -22.60
C ARG A 411 1.83 -39.18 -22.76
N ARG A 412 2.27 -38.05 -22.23
CA ARG A 412 3.68 -37.59 -22.27
C ARG A 412 4.57 -38.15 -21.16
N SER A 413 4.01 -38.72 -20.09
CA SER A 413 4.77 -39.33 -18.99
C SER A 413 5.12 -40.81 -19.19
N ALA A 414 4.77 -41.41 -20.30
CA ALA A 414 4.94 -42.85 -20.54
C ALA A 414 6.09 -43.23 -21.52
N THR A 415 6.87 -42.24 -22.01
CA THR A 415 8.02 -42.53 -22.90
C THR A 415 9.27 -41.81 -22.44
N GLY A 416 10.08 -42.50 -21.64
CA GLY A 416 11.40 -42.00 -21.24
C GLY A 416 12.04 -42.89 -20.19
N ALA A 417 12.60 -44.02 -20.56
CA ALA A 417 13.52 -44.81 -19.71
C ALA A 417 14.96 -44.74 -20.29
N PRO A 418 16.00 -45.12 -19.52
CA PRO A 418 17.26 -44.37 -19.45
C PRO A 418 18.39 -45.00 -20.24
N GLY A 419 19.39 -44.22 -20.60
CA GLY A 419 20.67 -44.66 -21.16
C GLY A 419 21.84 -44.27 -20.26
N SER A 420 22.51 -45.27 -19.74
CA SER A 420 23.78 -45.23 -19.00
C SER A 420 24.97 -45.04 -19.91
N LEU A 421 26.06 -44.54 -19.34
CA LEU A 421 27.51 -44.80 -19.58
C LEU A 421 28.28 -43.48 -19.28
N GLY A 422 29.18 -43.36 -18.39
CA GLY A 422 30.40 -44.06 -18.03
C GLY A 422 31.59 -43.15 -18.22
N PRO A 423 32.58 -43.11 -17.35
CA PRO A 423 33.49 -41.98 -17.19
C PRO A 423 34.77 -42.12 -18.07
N ASP A 424 35.42 -41.01 -18.37
CA ASP A 424 36.85 -41.07 -18.67
C ASP A 424 37.65 -39.83 -18.27
N HIS A 425 38.88 -40.11 -18.00
CA HIS A 425 39.94 -39.39 -17.34
C HIS A 425 40.58 -38.23 -18.14
N GLY A 426 41.19 -37.33 -17.43
CA GLY A 426 42.57 -36.99 -17.78
C GLY A 426 42.94 -35.54 -18.02
N GLY A 427 43.79 -35.01 -17.18
CA GLY A 427 44.98 -34.32 -17.67
C GLY A 427 45.08 -32.79 -17.45
N GLN A 428 45.56 -32.37 -16.33
CA GLN A 428 46.78 -31.56 -16.06
C GLN A 428 47.19 -30.45 -17.04
N ARG A 429 47.51 -29.30 -16.42
CA ARG A 429 48.58 -28.29 -16.63
C ARG A 429 48.29 -27.10 -17.53
N GLY A 430 48.63 -25.98 -16.90
CA GLY A 430 48.94 -24.71 -17.50
C GLY A 430 48.56 -23.56 -16.58
#